data_23017c2fa1e274beaca1763e133b10fc
#
_entry.id   23017c2fa1e274beaca1763e133b10fc
#
_cell.length_a   1.000
_cell.length_b   1.000
_cell.length_c   1.000
_cell.angle_alpha   90.00
_cell.angle_beta   90.00
_cell.angle_gamma   90.00
#
_symmetry.space_group_name_H-M   'P 1'
#
loop_
_entity.id
_entity.type
_entity.pdbx_description
1 polymer ?
#
loop_
_entity_poly.entity_id
_entity_poly.type
_entity_poly.pdbx_seq_one_letter_code
_entity_poly.pdbx_strand_id
1 'polypeptide(L)'
;MRLRGTFAGMTSQPETARSVRTVRSVRAVLFCLVLCVPALAGAAGCGGPSAADGNGDADGRKDTTRSHRAAPQPTGTVDLARRITDYTDGITADGSYRIPTERERRAVADGVRALLDGDRTAAGRRLGGVGYAVHTLVDSSGGTRYAEIADATREGEVRRGWGRVYVDLRGPVRWQVQVPHPSADQRTEQLGIGLLRGTPGGVLVLAGAHRAADSGGGPDSADVAHRRDSVFAAVAGALAERRLPAVQVHGFADSSLPDHDVVVSPGKGEEGLPSAVRLAAAYRTQGLRVCEVWERYCGRLEGRTNVEGEDAEEVGVPFLHVEHNRRIRDDDALLAKAVRALAEVAGRWGTGRG
;
A
#
# COMPACT_ATOMS: atom_id res chain seq x y z
N MET A 1 -68.13 -17.40 35.19
CA MET A 1 -68.03 -16.13 35.90
C MET A 1 -67.32 -15.16 34.94
N ARG A 2 -68.08 -14.20 34.39
CA ARG A 2 -67.63 -13.24 33.37
C ARG A 2 -66.96 -12.04 34.09
N LEU A 3 -65.86 -11.53 33.63
CA LEU A 3 -65.49 -10.16 33.86
C LEU A 3 -64.84 -9.59 32.58
N ARG A 4 -65.52 -8.55 32.09
CA ARG A 4 -65.15 -7.66 31.00
C ARG A 4 -64.13 -6.65 31.54
N GLY A 5 -63.07 -6.33 30.76
CA GLY A 5 -62.15 -5.22 31.00
C GLY A 5 -61.90 -4.46 29.70
N THR A 6 -62.23 -3.21 29.77
CA THR A 6 -62.39 -2.15 28.78
C THR A 6 -61.20 -1.78 27.94
N PHE A 7 -61.46 -1.50 26.67
CA PHE A 7 -60.54 -0.80 25.75
C PHE A 7 -60.40 0.69 26.13
N ALA A 8 -59.19 1.20 26.19
CA ALA A 8 -58.88 2.61 26.16
C ALA A 8 -58.04 2.89 24.90
N GLY A 9 -58.62 3.70 24.00
CA GLY A 9 -57.93 4.13 22.78
C GLY A 9 -56.87 5.16 23.08
N MET A 10 -55.76 5.06 22.32
CA MET A 10 -54.76 6.09 22.21
C MET A 10 -54.73 6.62 20.77
N THR A 11 -55.07 7.88 20.67
CA THR A 11 -55.12 8.70 19.47
C THR A 11 -53.69 8.93 18.90
N SER A 12 -53.54 8.65 17.61
CA SER A 12 -52.38 9.00 16.80
C SER A 12 -52.37 10.50 16.49
N GLN A 13 -51.23 11.15 16.78
CA GLN A 13 -50.93 12.49 16.24
C GLN A 13 -50.04 12.36 14.97
N PRO A 14 -50.21 13.27 13.98
CA PRO A 14 -49.44 13.21 12.76
C PRO A 14 -48.05 13.90 12.91
N GLU A 15 -47.02 13.21 12.47
CA GLU A 15 -45.68 13.75 12.32
C GLU A 15 -45.61 14.77 11.17
N THR A 16 -45.15 15.96 11.52
CA THR A 16 -44.90 17.07 10.59
C THR A 16 -43.62 16.79 9.80
N ALA A 17 -43.74 16.64 8.49
CA ALA A 17 -42.66 16.56 7.53
C ALA A 17 -41.82 17.85 7.56
N ARG A 18 -40.55 17.76 7.95
CA ARG A 18 -39.56 18.82 7.79
C ARG A 18 -38.96 18.77 6.38
N SER A 19 -39.27 19.78 5.59
CA SER A 19 -38.67 20.07 4.28
C SER A 19 -37.19 20.35 4.41
N VAL A 20 -36.33 19.52 3.81
CA VAL A 20 -34.88 19.77 3.64
C VAL A 20 -34.72 20.66 2.42
N ARG A 21 -34.32 21.91 2.64
CA ARG A 21 -33.91 22.86 1.58
C ARG A 21 -32.54 22.50 1.10
N THR A 22 -32.46 22.06 -0.13
CA THR A 22 -31.19 21.84 -0.88
C THR A 22 -30.58 23.20 -1.23
N VAL A 23 -29.47 23.56 -0.61
CA VAL A 23 -28.68 24.73 -1.01
C VAL A 23 -27.73 24.34 -2.15
N ARG A 24 -28.06 24.72 -3.37
CA ARG A 24 -27.15 24.63 -4.51
C ARG A 24 -26.14 25.79 -4.42
N SER A 25 -24.90 25.47 -4.13
CA SER A 25 -23.76 26.40 -4.22
C SER A 25 -23.29 26.48 -5.66
N VAL A 26 -23.54 27.64 -6.30
CA VAL A 26 -22.98 27.98 -7.62
C VAL A 26 -21.57 28.54 -7.39
N ARG A 27 -20.54 27.80 -7.76
CA ARG A 27 -19.18 28.33 -7.84
C ARG A 27 -18.95 28.98 -9.20
N ALA A 28 -18.84 30.27 -9.20
CA ALA A 28 -18.41 31.07 -10.34
C ALA A 28 -16.91 30.84 -10.58
N VAL A 29 -16.57 30.36 -11.78
CA VAL A 29 -15.19 30.26 -12.26
C VAL A 29 -14.81 31.59 -12.90
N LEU A 30 -13.90 32.30 -12.23
CA LEU A 30 -13.33 33.56 -12.75
C LEU A 30 -12.12 33.20 -13.63
N PHE A 31 -12.26 33.39 -14.94
CA PHE A 31 -11.15 33.28 -15.91
C PHE A 31 -10.35 34.59 -15.87
N CYS A 32 -9.12 34.57 -15.37
CA CYS A 32 -8.15 35.65 -15.58
C CYS A 32 -7.35 35.37 -16.85
N LEU A 33 -7.64 36.14 -17.90
CA LEU A 33 -6.81 36.28 -19.10
C LEU A 33 -5.59 37.13 -18.76
N VAL A 34 -4.40 36.55 -18.80
CA VAL A 34 -3.14 37.30 -18.76
C VAL A 34 -2.60 37.39 -20.17
N LEU A 35 -2.63 38.62 -20.73
CA LEU A 35 -2.00 38.99 -21.99
C LEU A 35 -0.48 39.12 -21.79
N CYS A 36 0.30 38.27 -22.46
CA CYS A 36 1.75 38.45 -22.60
C CYS A 36 2.06 39.22 -23.87
N VAL A 37 2.71 40.38 -23.68
CA VAL A 37 3.29 41.18 -24.77
C VAL A 37 4.77 40.77 -24.94
N PRO A 38 5.31 40.52 -26.12
CA PRO A 38 6.73 40.31 -26.32
C PRO A 38 7.46 41.62 -26.56
N ALA A 39 8.55 41.86 -25.86
CA ALA A 39 9.49 42.94 -26.16
C ALA A 39 10.68 42.37 -26.91
N LEU A 40 10.84 42.84 -28.17
CA LEU A 40 12.05 42.70 -28.94
C LEU A 40 13.02 43.83 -28.57
N ALA A 41 14.28 43.54 -28.32
CA ALA A 41 15.38 44.47 -28.48
C ALA A 41 16.65 43.70 -28.84
N GLY A 42 17.16 43.95 -30.03
CA GLY A 42 18.43 43.49 -30.53
C GLY A 42 19.57 44.45 -30.19
N ALA A 43 20.79 43.96 -30.26
CA ALA A 43 21.94 44.74 -30.69
C ALA A 43 23.10 43.82 -31.08
N ALA A 44 23.62 44.13 -32.24
CA ALA A 44 24.79 43.51 -32.87
C ALA A 44 26.09 44.11 -32.32
N GLY A 45 27.16 43.31 -32.33
CA GLY A 45 28.51 43.79 -32.07
C GLY A 45 29.53 42.88 -32.75
N CYS A 46 30.05 43.38 -33.86
CA CYS A 46 31.14 42.76 -34.65
C CYS A 46 32.53 43.08 -34.01
N GLY A 47 33.47 42.16 -34.10
CA GLY A 47 34.86 42.40 -33.82
C GLY A 47 35.72 41.14 -34.17
N GLY A 48 36.32 41.11 -35.32
CA GLY A 48 37.27 40.10 -35.76
C GLY A 48 38.75 40.54 -35.55
N PRO A 49 39.73 39.98 -36.26
CA PRO A 49 40.58 38.92 -35.71
C PRO A 49 42.02 39.38 -35.47
N SER A 50 42.81 38.56 -34.71
CA SER A 50 44.28 38.66 -34.82
C SER A 50 44.92 37.30 -34.58
N ALA A 51 45.73 36.93 -35.53
CA ALA A 51 46.57 35.74 -35.56
C ALA A 51 47.90 35.98 -34.79
N ALA A 52 48.38 34.99 -34.13
CA ALA A 52 49.83 34.77 -33.93
C ALA A 52 50.11 33.33 -33.49
N ASP A 53 51.07 32.76 -34.12
CA ASP A 53 51.66 31.43 -34.07
C ASP A 53 52.19 31.05 -32.69
N GLY A 54 52.20 29.71 -32.39
CA GLY A 54 52.93 29.15 -31.26
C GLY A 54 52.78 27.63 -31.17
N ASN A 55 53.75 26.96 -31.70
CA ASN A 55 54.03 25.53 -31.68
C ASN A 55 54.06 24.94 -30.26
N GLY A 56 53.59 23.70 -30.06
CA GLY A 56 53.97 22.92 -28.88
C GLY A 56 52.98 21.87 -28.40
N ASP A 57 53.34 20.64 -28.68
CA ASP A 57 53.09 19.39 -27.97
C ASP A 57 51.65 18.81 -27.84
N ALA A 58 51.53 17.67 -28.51
CA ALA A 58 50.51 16.65 -28.32
C ALA A 58 50.54 16.09 -26.89
N ASP A 59 49.51 16.37 -26.10
CA ASP A 59 49.15 15.56 -24.96
C ASP A 59 47.71 15.07 -25.10
N GLY A 60 47.61 13.75 -25.28
CA GLY A 60 46.37 13.04 -25.53
C GLY A 60 45.43 13.08 -24.32
N ARG A 61 44.60 14.08 -24.21
CA ARG A 61 43.44 14.02 -23.33
C ARG A 61 42.42 13.03 -23.91
N LYS A 62 42.53 11.79 -23.43
CA LYS A 62 41.45 10.83 -23.52
C LYS A 62 40.23 11.43 -22.82
N ASP A 63 39.29 11.85 -23.64
CA ASP A 63 37.94 12.20 -23.21
C ASP A 63 37.30 10.92 -22.60
N THR A 64 37.47 10.76 -21.28
CA THR A 64 36.80 9.75 -20.51
C THR A 64 35.38 10.29 -20.22
N THR A 65 34.51 10.24 -21.21
CA THR A 65 33.08 10.15 -20.98
C THR A 65 32.85 8.90 -20.14
N ARG A 66 32.97 9.09 -18.83
CA ARG A 66 32.65 8.09 -17.80
C ARG A 66 31.14 7.88 -17.88
N SER A 67 30.73 6.98 -18.77
CA SER A 67 29.42 6.38 -18.75
C SER A 67 29.21 5.93 -17.30
N HIS A 68 28.33 6.63 -16.58
CA HIS A 68 27.85 6.17 -15.28
C HIS A 68 27.04 4.89 -15.52
N ARG A 69 27.76 3.79 -15.73
CA ARG A 69 27.20 2.46 -15.70
C ARG A 69 26.62 2.30 -14.31
N ALA A 70 25.27 2.29 -14.22
CA ALA A 70 24.59 2.00 -12.98
C ALA A 70 25.23 0.77 -12.33
N ALA A 71 25.63 0.90 -11.06
CA ALA A 71 26.24 -0.21 -10.33
C ALA A 71 25.36 -1.46 -10.49
N PRO A 72 25.93 -2.65 -10.71
CA PRO A 72 25.15 -3.87 -10.85
C PRO A 72 24.29 -4.02 -9.59
N GLN A 73 22.95 -4.05 -9.75
CA GLN A 73 22.04 -4.29 -8.65
C GLN A 73 22.39 -5.66 -8.06
N PRO A 74 22.59 -5.78 -6.74
CA PRO A 74 22.91 -7.06 -6.15
C PRO A 74 21.78 -8.04 -6.44
N THR A 75 22.10 -9.08 -7.21
CA THR A 75 21.22 -10.22 -7.44
C THR A 75 21.65 -11.29 -6.46
N GLY A 76 20.82 -11.56 -5.44
CA GLY A 76 21.15 -12.55 -4.41
C GLY A 76 20.06 -13.63 -4.34
N THR A 77 20.47 -14.88 -4.14
CA THR A 77 19.57 -15.95 -3.71
C THR A 77 19.35 -15.82 -2.21
N VAL A 78 18.10 -15.71 -1.81
CA VAL A 78 17.68 -15.50 -0.41
C VAL A 78 16.48 -16.39 -0.09
N ASP A 79 16.31 -16.76 1.17
CA ASP A 79 15.01 -17.16 1.66
C ASP A 79 14.15 -15.90 1.87
N LEU A 80 13.18 -15.68 0.99
CA LEU A 80 12.33 -14.49 1.03
C LEU A 80 11.54 -14.39 2.33
N ALA A 81 11.03 -15.52 2.85
CA ALA A 81 10.27 -15.51 4.10
C ALA A 81 11.18 -15.08 5.25
N ARG A 82 12.32 -15.72 5.40
CA ARG A 82 13.28 -15.35 6.44
C ARG A 82 13.72 -13.89 6.33
N ARG A 83 14.01 -13.42 5.11
CA ARG A 83 14.41 -12.03 4.89
C ARG A 83 13.36 -11.02 5.35
N ILE A 84 12.09 -11.32 5.12
CA ILE A 84 10.97 -10.47 5.55
C ILE A 84 10.77 -10.62 7.07
N THR A 85 10.78 -11.83 7.60
CA THR A 85 10.61 -12.09 9.04
C THR A 85 11.72 -11.46 9.87
N ASP A 86 12.99 -11.66 9.48
CA ASP A 86 14.15 -11.03 10.16
C ASP A 86 14.04 -9.49 10.18
N TYR A 87 13.40 -8.91 9.15
CA TYR A 87 13.13 -7.47 9.11
C TYR A 87 12.00 -7.08 10.07
N THR A 88 10.88 -7.80 10.05
CA THR A 88 9.72 -7.47 10.90
C THR A 88 9.96 -7.75 12.39
N ASP A 89 10.77 -8.76 12.71
CA ASP A 89 11.19 -9.07 14.09
C ASP A 89 12.04 -7.94 14.71
N GLY A 90 12.69 -7.13 13.88
CA GLY A 90 13.40 -5.93 14.31
C GLY A 90 12.51 -4.71 14.58
N ILE A 91 11.20 -4.78 14.32
CA ILE A 91 10.25 -3.68 14.53
C ILE A 91 9.68 -3.77 15.94
N THR A 92 10.00 -2.78 16.79
CA THR A 92 9.56 -2.74 18.20
C THR A 92 8.67 -1.54 18.49
N ALA A 93 7.87 -1.62 19.57
CA ALA A 93 6.95 -0.56 19.96
C ALA A 93 7.65 0.74 20.39
N ASP A 94 8.87 0.64 20.87
CA ASP A 94 9.77 1.73 21.24
C ASP A 94 10.70 2.15 20.06
N GLY A 95 10.47 1.58 18.88
CA GLY A 95 11.18 1.93 17.65
C GLY A 95 10.88 3.34 17.18
N SER A 96 11.65 3.81 16.22
CA SER A 96 11.47 5.13 15.62
C SER A 96 10.57 5.07 14.40
N TYR A 97 9.76 6.13 14.22
CA TYR A 97 9.09 6.41 12.97
C TYR A 97 9.25 7.89 12.60
N ARG A 98 9.68 8.17 11.40
CA ARG A 98 9.74 9.54 10.88
C ARG A 98 8.65 9.77 9.84
N ILE A 99 7.75 10.70 10.12
CA ILE A 99 6.74 11.09 9.13
C ILE A 99 7.45 11.60 7.87
N PRO A 100 7.22 10.98 6.70
CA PRO A 100 7.85 11.42 5.46
C PRO A 100 7.24 12.73 4.96
N THR A 101 8.07 13.57 4.35
CA THR A 101 7.58 14.73 3.62
C THR A 101 6.77 14.30 2.39
N GLU A 102 5.93 15.19 1.87
CA GLU A 102 5.17 14.93 0.65
C GLU A 102 6.07 14.57 -0.55
N ARG A 103 7.22 15.25 -0.67
CA ARG A 103 8.23 14.96 -1.70
C ARG A 103 8.75 13.53 -1.58
N GLU A 104 9.04 13.07 -0.37
CA GLU A 104 9.56 11.73 -0.12
C GLU A 104 8.52 10.66 -0.43
N ARG A 105 7.28 10.87 0.00
CA ARG A 105 6.15 9.97 -0.33
C ARG A 105 5.98 9.83 -1.85
N ARG A 106 5.90 10.96 -2.55
CA ARG A 106 5.79 10.97 -4.01
C ARG A 106 6.97 10.28 -4.69
N ALA A 107 8.19 10.52 -4.25
CA ALA A 107 9.38 9.92 -4.86
C ALA A 107 9.36 8.39 -4.74
N VAL A 108 8.92 7.84 -3.57
CA VAL A 108 8.80 6.37 -3.41
C VAL A 108 7.66 5.83 -4.28
N ALA A 109 6.47 6.43 -4.24
CA ALA A 109 5.33 6.02 -5.05
C ALA A 109 5.64 6.04 -6.57
N ASP A 110 6.27 7.13 -7.04
CA ASP A 110 6.68 7.27 -8.44
C ASP A 110 7.81 6.30 -8.83
N GLY A 111 8.68 5.95 -7.88
CA GLY A 111 9.69 4.91 -8.06
C GLY A 111 9.06 3.54 -8.24
N VAL A 112 8.02 3.22 -7.46
CA VAL A 112 7.23 1.99 -7.62
C VAL A 112 6.52 1.99 -8.97
N ARG A 113 5.83 3.08 -9.35
CA ARG A 113 5.17 3.19 -10.66
C ARG A 113 6.15 2.94 -11.81
N ALA A 114 7.31 3.59 -11.79
CA ALA A 114 8.34 3.42 -12.83
C ALA A 114 8.85 1.98 -12.90
N LEU A 115 9.03 1.30 -11.76
CA LEU A 115 9.41 -0.10 -11.73
C LEU A 115 8.34 -1.00 -12.40
N LEU A 116 7.06 -0.76 -12.09
CA LEU A 116 5.94 -1.50 -12.67
C LEU A 116 5.78 -1.24 -14.18
N ASP A 117 6.20 -0.06 -14.65
CA ASP A 117 6.25 0.28 -16.09
C ASP A 117 7.48 -0.32 -16.81
N GLY A 118 8.35 -1.03 -16.06
CA GLY A 118 9.57 -1.64 -16.58
C GLY A 118 10.77 -0.68 -16.66
N ASP A 119 10.61 0.59 -16.29
CA ASP A 119 11.70 1.58 -16.29
C ASP A 119 12.49 1.56 -14.98
N ARG A 120 13.37 0.54 -14.86
CA ARG A 120 14.25 0.38 -13.68
C ARG A 120 15.19 1.56 -13.49
N THR A 121 15.58 2.23 -14.56
CA THR A 121 16.47 3.38 -14.50
C THR A 121 15.77 4.58 -13.87
N ALA A 122 14.55 4.89 -14.29
CA ALA A 122 13.75 5.94 -13.65
C ALA A 122 13.40 5.58 -12.20
N ALA A 123 13.03 4.32 -11.94
CA ALA A 123 12.79 3.83 -10.59
C ALA A 123 14.01 4.06 -9.69
N GLY A 124 15.20 3.62 -10.10
CA GLY A 124 16.43 3.81 -9.35
C GLY A 124 16.79 5.27 -9.07
N ARG A 125 16.58 6.16 -10.05
CA ARG A 125 16.82 7.61 -9.84
C ARG A 125 15.85 8.22 -8.81
N ARG A 126 14.55 7.91 -8.90
CA ARG A 126 13.52 8.47 -7.99
C ARG A 126 13.72 7.98 -6.58
N LEU A 127 13.90 6.67 -6.42
CA LEU A 127 14.13 6.01 -5.13
C LEU A 127 15.46 6.45 -4.51
N GLY A 128 16.55 6.49 -5.28
CA GLY A 128 17.86 6.93 -4.82
C GLY A 128 17.87 8.38 -4.31
N GLY A 129 17.03 9.24 -4.89
CA GLY A 129 16.85 10.63 -4.43
C GLY A 129 16.30 10.77 -3.01
N VAL A 130 15.74 9.69 -2.45
CA VAL A 130 15.21 9.62 -1.07
C VAL A 130 15.83 8.50 -0.25
N GLY A 131 16.98 7.94 -0.71
CA GLY A 131 17.74 6.93 0.01
C GLY A 131 17.13 5.52 -0.02
N TYR A 132 16.28 5.22 -1.02
CA TYR A 132 15.77 3.88 -1.29
C TYR A 132 16.55 3.24 -2.46
N ALA A 133 16.57 1.92 -2.49
CA ALA A 133 17.17 1.15 -3.58
C ALA A 133 16.22 0.06 -4.08
N VAL A 134 16.45 -0.41 -5.32
CA VAL A 134 15.78 -1.58 -5.89
C VAL A 134 16.77 -2.72 -5.98
N HIS A 135 16.48 -3.83 -5.31
CA HIS A 135 17.24 -5.07 -5.36
C HIS A 135 16.46 -6.14 -6.12
N THR A 136 17.15 -6.96 -6.91
CA THR A 136 16.56 -8.17 -7.47
C THR A 136 16.94 -9.34 -6.59
N LEU A 137 15.95 -10.06 -6.08
CA LEU A 137 16.10 -11.23 -5.24
C LEU A 137 15.64 -12.47 -6.00
N VAL A 138 16.28 -13.61 -5.73
CA VAL A 138 15.83 -14.93 -6.17
C VAL A 138 15.47 -15.71 -4.90
N ASP A 139 14.18 -16.09 -4.77
CA ASP A 139 13.74 -16.87 -3.61
C ASP A 139 14.26 -18.29 -3.70
N SER A 140 14.99 -18.74 -2.67
CA SER A 140 15.57 -20.06 -2.60
C SER A 140 14.54 -21.20 -2.56
N SER A 141 13.31 -20.91 -2.14
CA SER A 141 12.25 -21.93 -2.02
C SER A 141 11.63 -22.36 -3.36
N GLY A 142 11.78 -21.55 -4.42
CA GLY A 142 11.13 -21.87 -5.71
C GLY A 142 11.78 -21.16 -6.91
N GLY A 143 12.91 -20.49 -6.73
CA GLY A 143 13.60 -19.78 -7.81
C GLY A 143 12.88 -18.55 -8.34
N THR A 144 11.77 -18.15 -7.72
CA THR A 144 10.99 -16.97 -8.14
C THR A 144 11.78 -15.70 -7.90
N ARG A 145 11.72 -14.80 -8.88
CA ARG A 145 12.40 -13.50 -8.81
C ARG A 145 11.44 -12.44 -8.30
N TYR A 146 11.95 -11.63 -7.37
CA TYR A 146 11.25 -10.45 -6.83
C TYR A 146 12.10 -9.21 -6.96
N ALA A 147 11.46 -8.05 -7.14
CA ALA A 147 12.11 -6.79 -6.86
C ALA A 147 11.77 -6.37 -5.42
N GLU A 148 12.78 -6.10 -4.63
CA GLU A 148 12.65 -5.49 -3.31
C GLU A 148 12.96 -4.01 -3.43
N ILE A 149 12.07 -3.16 -2.95
CA ILE A 149 12.27 -1.72 -2.78
C ILE A 149 12.38 -1.47 -1.28
N ALA A 150 13.53 -1.01 -0.84
CA ALA A 150 13.84 -0.84 0.58
C ALA A 150 14.75 0.37 0.78
N ASP A 151 14.86 0.82 2.03
CA ASP A 151 15.90 1.77 2.42
C ASP A 151 17.29 1.25 2.03
N ALA A 152 18.12 2.12 1.47
CA ALA A 152 19.44 1.75 1.00
C ALA A 152 20.42 1.40 2.14
N THR A 153 20.08 1.80 3.37
CA THR A 153 20.88 1.54 4.56
C THR A 153 20.03 1.00 5.69
N ARG A 154 20.57 0.03 6.45
CA ARG A 154 19.90 -0.48 7.66
C ARG A 154 19.62 0.63 8.68
N GLU A 155 20.53 1.59 8.79
CA GLU A 155 20.38 2.72 9.70
C GLU A 155 19.20 3.62 9.29
N GLY A 156 18.99 3.84 7.98
CA GLY A 156 17.83 4.55 7.47
C GLY A 156 16.53 3.81 7.75
N GLU A 157 16.49 2.48 7.55
CA GLU A 157 15.31 1.65 7.86
C GLU A 157 14.90 1.80 9.32
N VAL A 158 15.84 1.64 10.25
CA VAL A 158 15.56 1.72 11.70
C VAL A 158 15.08 3.11 12.11
N ARG A 159 15.66 4.18 11.56
CA ARG A 159 15.31 5.56 11.94
C ARG A 159 14.03 6.06 11.29
N ARG A 160 13.73 5.63 10.06
CA ARG A 160 12.60 6.14 9.29
C ARG A 160 11.36 5.28 9.41
N GLY A 161 11.48 3.98 9.51
CA GLY A 161 10.36 3.05 9.66
C GLY A 161 9.35 3.07 8.50
N TRP A 162 9.81 3.38 7.25
CA TRP A 162 8.90 3.55 6.10
C TRP A 162 8.49 2.26 5.40
N GLY A 163 9.16 1.15 5.73
CA GLY A 163 8.78 -0.15 5.22
C GLY A 163 9.45 -0.55 3.91
N ARG A 164 8.97 -1.64 3.35
CA ARG A 164 9.49 -2.26 2.12
C ARG A 164 8.37 -2.62 1.17
N VAL A 165 8.71 -2.72 -0.12
CA VAL A 165 7.80 -3.21 -1.16
C VAL A 165 8.47 -4.36 -1.90
N TYR A 166 7.72 -5.45 -2.12
CA TYR A 166 8.17 -6.61 -2.88
C TYR A 166 7.27 -6.80 -4.09
N VAL A 167 7.86 -6.84 -5.29
CA VAL A 167 7.14 -7.01 -6.55
C VAL A 167 7.49 -8.36 -7.16
N ASP A 168 6.49 -9.16 -7.45
CA ASP A 168 6.64 -10.41 -8.21
C ASP A 168 7.05 -10.12 -9.66
N LEU A 169 8.15 -10.70 -10.11
CA LEU A 169 8.69 -10.51 -11.46
C LEU A 169 8.35 -11.65 -12.43
N ARG A 170 7.42 -12.56 -12.07
CA ARG A 170 6.96 -13.65 -12.96
C ARG A 170 6.13 -13.14 -14.14
N GLY A 171 5.56 -11.95 -14.04
CA GLY A 171 4.72 -11.37 -15.08
C GLY A 171 4.14 -10.00 -14.68
N PRO A 172 3.11 -9.53 -15.42
CA PRO A 172 2.44 -8.28 -15.08
C PRO A 172 1.81 -8.32 -13.67
N VAL A 173 1.93 -7.23 -12.93
CA VAL A 173 1.28 -7.08 -11.63
C VAL A 173 -0.23 -6.93 -11.82
N ARG A 174 -1.01 -7.60 -10.98
CA ARG A 174 -2.47 -7.70 -11.05
C ARG A 174 -3.20 -7.43 -9.74
N TRP A 175 -2.51 -7.51 -8.61
CA TRP A 175 -3.09 -7.35 -7.27
C TRP A 175 -2.03 -6.93 -6.28
N GLN A 176 -2.48 -6.45 -5.11
CA GLN A 176 -1.60 -6.09 -4.02
C GLN A 176 -2.06 -6.72 -2.70
N VAL A 177 -1.10 -7.07 -1.84
CA VAL A 177 -1.32 -7.39 -0.43
C VAL A 177 -0.63 -6.36 0.43
N GLN A 178 -1.33 -5.90 1.46
CA GLN A 178 -0.90 -4.85 2.36
C GLN A 178 -0.78 -5.39 3.78
N VAL A 179 0.33 -5.14 4.44
CA VAL A 179 0.61 -5.54 5.82
C VAL A 179 1.00 -4.29 6.63
N PRO A 180 0.00 -3.56 7.17
CA PRO A 180 0.25 -2.27 7.83
C PRO A 180 0.81 -2.40 9.25
N HIS A 181 0.60 -3.55 9.93
CA HIS A 181 0.98 -3.73 11.33
C HIS A 181 1.74 -5.04 11.60
N PRO A 182 2.83 -5.35 10.87
CA PRO A 182 3.46 -6.69 10.93
C PRO A 182 3.89 -7.09 12.35
N SER A 183 4.40 -6.15 13.14
CA SER A 183 4.85 -6.38 14.51
C SER A 183 3.71 -6.31 15.52
N ALA A 184 2.82 -5.30 15.44
CA ALA A 184 1.71 -5.13 16.39
C ALA A 184 0.68 -6.25 16.27
N ASP A 185 0.31 -6.62 15.04
CA ASP A 185 -0.64 -7.70 14.76
C ASP A 185 0.04 -9.09 14.76
N GLN A 186 1.35 -9.12 14.82
CA GLN A 186 2.22 -10.32 14.91
C GLN A 186 1.91 -11.40 13.86
N ARG A 187 2.91 -11.76 13.05
CA ARG A 187 2.85 -12.80 12.02
C ARG A 187 1.87 -12.53 10.86
N THR A 188 1.34 -11.32 10.71
CA THR A 188 0.53 -10.97 9.52
C THR A 188 1.38 -10.90 8.24
N GLU A 189 2.68 -10.63 8.38
CA GLU A 189 3.64 -10.71 7.26
C GLU A 189 3.71 -12.13 6.67
N GLN A 190 3.48 -13.18 7.47
CA GLN A 190 3.47 -14.57 6.97
C GLN A 190 2.29 -14.82 6.01
N LEU A 191 1.14 -14.19 6.25
CA LEU A 191 0.01 -14.24 5.32
C LEU A 191 0.38 -13.54 4.00
N GLY A 192 0.99 -12.34 4.08
CA GLY A 192 1.46 -11.60 2.92
C GLY A 192 2.51 -12.35 2.11
N ILE A 193 3.50 -12.96 2.77
CA ILE A 193 4.56 -13.78 2.16
C ILE A 193 3.94 -15.01 1.46
N GLY A 194 3.09 -15.73 2.17
CA GLY A 194 2.45 -16.93 1.64
C GLY A 194 1.62 -16.62 0.39
N LEU A 195 0.87 -15.53 0.42
CA LEU A 195 0.06 -15.08 -0.72
C LEU A 195 0.96 -14.65 -1.90
N LEU A 196 2.00 -13.86 -1.67
CA LEU A 196 2.93 -13.40 -2.71
C LEU A 196 3.68 -14.57 -3.38
N ARG A 197 4.14 -15.55 -2.60
CA ARG A 197 4.80 -16.75 -3.11
C ARG A 197 3.85 -17.63 -3.92
N GLY A 198 2.64 -17.85 -3.40
CA GLY A 198 1.67 -18.78 -3.93
C GLY A 198 0.90 -18.27 -5.15
N THR A 199 0.80 -16.97 -5.34
CA THR A 199 -0.06 -16.36 -6.38
C THR A 199 0.74 -15.39 -7.26
N PRO A 200 0.90 -15.67 -8.56
CA PRO A 200 1.63 -14.77 -9.46
C PRO A 200 0.98 -13.40 -9.62
N GLY A 201 1.82 -12.39 -9.87
CA GLY A 201 1.40 -11.03 -10.21
C GLY A 201 1.06 -10.16 -9.00
N GLY A 202 1.64 -10.45 -7.84
CA GLY A 202 1.43 -9.68 -6.61
C GLY A 202 2.46 -8.60 -6.34
N VAL A 203 2.01 -7.59 -5.58
CA VAL A 203 2.88 -6.65 -4.86
C VAL A 203 2.57 -6.77 -3.37
N LEU A 204 3.59 -6.98 -2.54
CA LEU A 204 3.49 -6.89 -1.09
C LEU A 204 3.97 -5.51 -0.64
N VAL A 205 3.09 -4.76 0.02
CA VAL A 205 3.42 -3.50 0.71
C VAL A 205 3.51 -3.79 2.21
N LEU A 206 4.68 -3.55 2.80
CA LEU A 206 4.98 -3.91 4.18
C LEU A 206 5.37 -2.66 4.97
N ALA A 207 4.66 -2.36 6.05
CA ALA A 207 5.03 -1.26 6.95
C ALA A 207 6.36 -1.54 7.67
N GLY A 208 7.06 -0.49 8.06
CA GLY A 208 8.38 -0.57 8.65
C GLY A 208 8.48 -0.09 10.09
N ALA A 209 7.35 0.24 10.73
CA ALA A 209 7.30 0.66 12.11
C ALA A 209 6.13 -0.03 12.84
N HIS A 210 6.28 -0.22 14.15
CA HIS A 210 5.16 -0.58 15.00
C HIS A 210 4.17 0.60 15.06
N ARG A 211 2.86 0.33 15.05
CA ARG A 211 1.84 1.39 15.05
C ARG A 211 1.95 2.39 16.20
N ALA A 212 2.52 1.94 17.33
CA ALA A 212 2.77 2.77 18.51
C ALA A 212 4.20 3.36 18.56
N ALA A 213 4.99 3.26 17.49
CA ALA A 213 6.33 3.81 17.44
C ALA A 213 6.30 5.35 17.60
N ASP A 214 7.30 5.88 18.31
CA ASP A 214 7.41 7.33 18.52
C ASP A 214 7.88 8.04 17.25
N SER A 215 7.08 9.00 16.81
CA SER A 215 7.41 9.87 15.68
C SER A 215 7.57 11.32 16.08
N GLY A 216 7.40 11.66 17.37
CA GLY A 216 7.26 13.04 17.81
C GLY A 216 5.96 13.71 17.34
N GLY A 217 5.10 13.00 16.62
CA GLY A 217 3.81 13.46 16.10
C GLY A 217 2.60 13.11 16.98
N GLY A 218 2.84 12.57 18.15
CA GLY A 218 1.81 12.11 19.09
C GLY A 218 1.45 10.63 18.95
N PRO A 219 0.52 10.14 19.76
CA PRO A 219 0.04 8.76 19.72
C PRO A 219 -0.43 8.37 18.32
N ASP A 220 -0.20 7.11 17.93
CA ASP A 220 -0.65 6.52 16.66
C ASP A 220 -0.08 7.21 15.39
N SER A 221 0.98 8.02 15.53
CA SER A 221 1.59 8.69 14.38
C SER A 221 2.29 7.75 13.41
N ALA A 222 2.57 6.51 13.80
CA ALA A 222 3.08 5.43 12.97
C ALA A 222 1.99 4.43 12.54
N ASP A 223 0.71 4.67 12.86
CA ASP A 223 -0.41 3.83 12.42
C ASP A 223 -0.76 4.10 10.96
N VAL A 224 -0.02 3.45 10.07
CA VAL A 224 -0.09 3.72 8.62
C VAL A 224 -1.44 3.37 8.00
N ALA A 225 -2.25 2.48 8.60
CA ALA A 225 -3.60 2.17 8.13
C ALA A 225 -4.59 3.33 8.32
N HIS A 226 -4.25 4.30 9.18
CA HIS A 226 -5.10 5.46 9.47
C HIS A 226 -4.44 6.81 9.09
N ARG A 227 -3.32 6.77 8.37
CA ARG A 227 -2.55 7.97 8.03
C ARG A 227 -2.18 8.06 6.56
N ARG A 228 -2.71 9.09 5.90
CA ARG A 228 -2.41 9.39 4.48
C ARG A 228 -1.00 9.93 4.26
N ASP A 229 -0.34 10.43 5.31
CA ASP A 229 1.00 11.02 5.24
C ASP A 229 2.13 9.99 5.46
N SER A 230 1.88 8.73 5.13
CA SER A 230 2.84 7.63 5.18
C SER A 230 3.36 7.25 3.78
N VAL A 231 4.54 6.61 3.71
CA VAL A 231 5.01 5.96 2.47
C VAL A 231 4.10 4.79 2.12
N PHE A 232 3.60 4.06 3.12
CA PHE A 232 2.70 2.93 2.95
C PHE A 232 1.44 3.35 2.18
N ALA A 233 0.71 4.37 2.66
CA ALA A 233 -0.49 4.89 2.01
C ALA A 233 -0.18 5.43 0.61
N ALA A 234 0.94 6.17 0.42
CA ALA A 234 1.32 6.68 -0.89
C ALA A 234 1.58 5.59 -1.93
N VAL A 235 2.21 4.47 -1.51
CA VAL A 235 2.44 3.31 -2.38
C VAL A 235 1.13 2.58 -2.65
N ALA A 236 0.34 2.27 -1.62
CA ALA A 236 -0.96 1.59 -1.76
C ALA A 236 -1.91 2.37 -2.69
N GLY A 237 -2.00 3.70 -2.51
CA GLY A 237 -2.77 4.58 -3.39
C GLY A 237 -2.26 4.57 -4.84
N ALA A 238 -0.94 4.62 -5.05
CA ALA A 238 -0.34 4.52 -6.38
C ALA A 238 -0.67 3.20 -7.08
N LEU A 239 -0.80 2.10 -6.34
CA LEU A 239 -1.22 0.79 -6.86
C LEU A 239 -2.73 0.77 -7.14
N ALA A 240 -3.56 1.38 -6.29
CA ALA A 240 -5.00 1.53 -6.51
C ALA A 240 -5.31 2.36 -7.77
N GLU A 241 -4.61 3.48 -7.99
CA GLU A 241 -4.70 4.27 -9.23
C GLU A 241 -4.38 3.46 -10.49
N ARG A 242 -3.53 2.42 -10.37
CA ARG A 242 -3.25 1.45 -11.44
C ARG A 242 -4.31 0.35 -11.54
N ARG A 243 -5.41 0.48 -10.83
CA ARG A 243 -6.53 -0.49 -10.83
C ARG A 243 -6.15 -1.86 -10.26
N LEU A 244 -5.21 -1.90 -9.31
CA LEU A 244 -4.78 -3.15 -8.66
C LEU A 244 -5.64 -3.38 -7.40
N PRO A 245 -6.50 -4.40 -7.37
CA PRO A 245 -7.26 -4.78 -6.19
C PRO A 245 -6.35 -5.08 -5.01
N ALA A 246 -6.84 -4.82 -3.79
CA ALA A 246 -6.05 -4.96 -2.58
C ALA A 246 -6.66 -5.94 -1.58
N VAL A 247 -5.79 -6.72 -0.92
CA VAL A 247 -6.09 -7.38 0.37
C VAL A 247 -5.20 -6.75 1.43
N GLN A 248 -5.79 -6.15 2.46
CA GLN A 248 -5.07 -5.68 3.63
C GLN A 248 -5.28 -6.69 4.77
N VAL A 249 -4.19 -7.25 5.29
CA VAL A 249 -4.24 -8.29 6.31
C VAL A 249 -3.86 -7.75 7.68
N HIS A 250 -4.68 -8.07 8.66
CA HIS A 250 -4.57 -7.68 10.05
C HIS A 250 -4.71 -8.87 10.98
N GLY A 251 -4.50 -8.62 12.26
CA GLY A 251 -4.62 -9.63 13.28
C GLY A 251 -5.24 -9.13 14.58
N PHE A 252 -6.12 -9.94 15.16
CA PHE A 252 -6.77 -9.66 16.44
C PHE A 252 -6.52 -10.77 17.48
N ALA A 253 -6.74 -10.42 18.75
CA ALA A 253 -6.67 -11.38 19.86
C ALA A 253 -7.90 -12.29 19.85
N ASP A 254 -7.73 -13.60 20.11
CA ASP A 254 -8.82 -14.58 20.11
C ASP A 254 -10.00 -14.17 21.02
N SER A 255 -9.70 -13.46 22.11
CA SER A 255 -10.73 -12.96 23.05
C SER A 255 -11.57 -11.81 22.49
N SER A 256 -11.12 -11.13 21.44
CA SER A 256 -11.86 -10.00 20.84
C SER A 256 -13.12 -10.44 20.08
N LEU A 257 -13.08 -11.65 19.50
CA LEU A 257 -14.21 -12.24 18.76
C LEU A 257 -14.16 -13.78 18.88
N PRO A 258 -14.48 -14.37 20.04
CA PRO A 258 -14.20 -15.79 20.35
C PRO A 258 -14.86 -16.80 19.42
N ASP A 259 -16.02 -16.44 18.83
CA ASP A 259 -16.81 -17.34 17.97
C ASP A 259 -16.35 -17.33 16.50
N HIS A 260 -15.38 -16.49 16.14
CA HIS A 260 -14.93 -16.36 14.75
C HIS A 260 -13.40 -16.42 14.68
N ASP A 261 -12.92 -16.94 13.56
CA ASP A 261 -11.50 -17.09 13.27
C ASP A 261 -11.00 -15.96 12.36
N VAL A 262 -11.90 -15.44 11.50
CA VAL A 262 -11.62 -14.42 10.50
C VAL A 262 -12.76 -13.40 10.45
N VAL A 263 -12.44 -12.13 10.26
CA VAL A 263 -13.39 -11.10 9.84
C VAL A 263 -13.07 -10.71 8.40
N VAL A 264 -14.07 -10.69 7.54
CA VAL A 264 -13.94 -10.24 6.15
C VAL A 264 -14.82 -9.02 5.93
N SER A 265 -14.19 -7.96 5.43
CA SER A 265 -14.84 -6.68 5.16
C SER A 265 -14.44 -6.14 3.78
N PRO A 266 -15.37 -5.53 3.01
CA PRO A 266 -15.03 -4.76 1.81
C PRO A 266 -14.43 -3.38 2.14
N GLY A 267 -14.15 -3.07 3.41
CA GLY A 267 -13.73 -1.75 3.85
C GLY A 267 -14.91 -0.77 3.93
N LYS A 268 -14.68 0.47 3.51
CA LYS A 268 -15.68 1.54 3.50
C LYS A 268 -16.66 1.42 2.34
N GLY A 269 -16.18 0.97 1.17
CA GLY A 269 -16.91 0.93 -0.07
C GLY A 269 -17.61 -0.40 -0.36
N GLU A 270 -18.23 -0.48 -1.54
CA GLU A 270 -18.95 -1.67 -2.00
C GLU A 270 -18.21 -2.41 -3.14
N GLU A 271 -17.22 -1.79 -3.77
CA GLU A 271 -16.47 -2.37 -4.90
C GLU A 271 -15.80 -3.72 -4.53
N GLY A 272 -15.39 -3.86 -3.27
CA GLY A 272 -14.82 -5.09 -2.74
C GLY A 272 -15.83 -6.19 -2.41
N LEU A 273 -17.15 -5.88 -2.31
CA LEU A 273 -18.15 -6.80 -1.78
C LEU A 273 -18.24 -8.14 -2.54
N PRO A 274 -18.25 -8.19 -3.89
CA PRO A 274 -18.27 -9.46 -4.59
C PRO A 274 -17.05 -10.35 -4.28
N SER A 275 -15.87 -9.73 -4.10
CA SER A 275 -14.64 -10.42 -3.71
C SER A 275 -14.66 -10.82 -2.24
N ALA A 276 -15.23 -10.00 -1.35
CA ALA A 276 -15.39 -10.32 0.07
C ALA A 276 -16.29 -11.55 0.28
N VAL A 277 -17.42 -11.63 -0.43
CA VAL A 277 -18.33 -12.79 -0.39
C VAL A 277 -17.60 -14.07 -0.83
N ARG A 278 -16.83 -14.01 -1.92
CA ARG A 278 -16.02 -15.15 -2.38
C ARG A 278 -14.96 -15.55 -1.36
N LEU A 279 -14.27 -14.56 -0.78
CA LEU A 279 -13.23 -14.81 0.23
C LEU A 279 -13.82 -15.48 1.48
N ALA A 280 -14.97 -15.01 1.96
CA ALA A 280 -15.67 -15.63 3.09
C ALA A 280 -16.04 -17.09 2.80
N ALA A 281 -16.54 -17.38 1.59
CA ALA A 281 -16.82 -18.74 1.16
C ALA A 281 -15.54 -19.59 1.10
N ALA A 282 -14.43 -19.05 0.58
CA ALA A 282 -13.14 -19.73 0.54
C ALA A 282 -12.62 -20.06 1.95
N TYR A 283 -12.71 -19.15 2.90
CA TYR A 283 -12.36 -19.42 4.30
C TYR A 283 -13.20 -20.54 4.92
N ARG A 284 -14.52 -20.54 4.70
CA ARG A 284 -15.41 -21.61 5.19
C ARG A 284 -15.04 -22.95 4.59
N THR A 285 -14.67 -23.02 3.30
CA THR A 285 -14.19 -24.25 2.66
C THR A 285 -12.91 -24.78 3.32
N GLN A 286 -12.08 -23.90 3.90
CA GLN A 286 -10.93 -24.29 4.71
C GLN A 286 -11.29 -24.67 6.16
N GLY A 287 -12.58 -24.64 6.54
CA GLY A 287 -13.05 -24.95 7.87
C GLY A 287 -12.84 -23.84 8.90
N LEU A 288 -12.71 -22.59 8.45
CA LEU A 288 -12.57 -21.41 9.32
C LEU A 288 -13.90 -20.70 9.51
N ARG A 289 -14.16 -20.22 10.74
CA ARG A 289 -15.37 -19.49 11.11
C ARG A 289 -15.22 -18.01 10.74
N VAL A 290 -16.12 -17.50 9.90
CA VAL A 290 -16.01 -16.16 9.32
C VAL A 290 -17.10 -15.25 9.87
N CYS A 291 -16.72 -14.06 10.34
CA CYS A 291 -17.64 -12.93 10.54
C CYS A 291 -17.67 -12.08 9.25
N GLU A 292 -18.85 -11.92 8.69
CA GLU A 292 -19.07 -11.18 7.44
C GLU A 292 -19.69 -9.82 7.76
N VAL A 293 -18.94 -8.75 7.50
CA VAL A 293 -19.29 -7.38 7.90
C VAL A 293 -20.57 -6.86 7.22
N TRP A 294 -20.92 -7.39 6.06
CA TRP A 294 -22.18 -7.03 5.34
C TRP A 294 -23.41 -7.76 5.87
N GLU A 295 -23.23 -8.85 6.64
CA GLU A 295 -24.33 -9.62 7.22
C GLU A 295 -24.59 -9.23 8.69
N ARG A 296 -23.53 -8.82 9.41
CA ARG A 296 -23.60 -8.52 10.84
C ARG A 296 -22.51 -7.61 11.33
N TYR A 297 -22.68 -7.04 12.49
CA TYR A 297 -21.65 -6.30 13.19
C TYR A 297 -20.56 -7.24 13.71
N CYS A 298 -19.32 -7.02 13.29
CA CYS A 298 -18.14 -7.80 13.67
C CYS A 298 -17.23 -7.06 14.65
N GLY A 299 -17.78 -6.12 15.41
CA GLY A 299 -17.04 -5.34 16.39
C GLY A 299 -16.22 -4.21 15.76
N ARG A 300 -15.12 -3.88 16.41
CA ARG A 300 -14.20 -2.80 15.95
C ARG A 300 -13.21 -3.27 14.86
N LEU A 301 -13.42 -4.47 14.32
CA LEU A 301 -12.52 -5.16 13.39
C LEU A 301 -12.96 -4.98 11.91
N GLU A 302 -13.85 -4.03 11.62
CA GLU A 302 -14.46 -3.89 10.30
C GLU A 302 -13.62 -3.11 9.27
N GLY A 303 -12.57 -2.40 9.71
CA GLY A 303 -11.65 -1.69 8.82
C GLY A 303 -12.27 -0.59 7.95
N ARG A 304 -13.41 -0.01 8.38
CA ARG A 304 -14.15 1.00 7.59
C ARG A 304 -13.47 2.36 7.52
N THR A 305 -12.43 2.59 8.33
CA THR A 305 -11.72 3.87 8.45
C THR A 305 -10.28 3.78 7.97
N ASN A 306 -9.88 2.66 7.36
CA ASN A 306 -8.56 2.50 6.80
C ASN A 306 -8.41 3.37 5.55
N VAL A 307 -7.37 4.19 5.52
CA VAL A 307 -7.19 5.19 4.44
C VAL A 307 -6.98 4.54 3.07
N GLU A 308 -6.35 3.36 3.01
CA GLU A 308 -6.16 2.60 1.78
C GLU A 308 -7.47 2.07 1.21
N GLY A 309 -8.44 1.75 2.10
CA GLY A 309 -9.80 1.37 1.69
C GLY A 309 -10.58 2.56 1.15
N GLU A 310 -10.40 3.75 1.76
CA GLU A 310 -10.99 4.99 1.25
C GLU A 310 -10.44 5.37 -0.13
N ASP A 311 -9.10 5.27 -0.30
CA ASP A 311 -8.44 5.57 -1.57
C ASP A 311 -8.85 4.57 -2.68
N ALA A 312 -9.00 3.29 -2.35
CA ALA A 312 -9.48 2.28 -3.28
C ALA A 312 -10.94 2.54 -3.73
N GLU A 313 -11.82 2.92 -2.80
CA GLU A 313 -13.21 3.32 -3.08
C GLU A 313 -13.26 4.54 -4.00
N GLU A 314 -12.45 5.56 -3.73
CA GLU A 314 -12.39 6.79 -4.54
C GLU A 314 -12.07 6.50 -6.01
N VAL A 315 -11.23 5.52 -6.27
CA VAL A 315 -10.86 5.11 -7.65
C VAL A 315 -11.68 3.90 -8.16
N GLY A 316 -12.64 3.38 -7.39
CA GLY A 316 -13.50 2.27 -7.77
C GLY A 316 -12.75 0.96 -7.99
N VAL A 317 -11.91 0.56 -7.04
CA VAL A 317 -11.09 -0.67 -7.07
C VAL A 317 -11.42 -1.54 -5.86
N PRO A 318 -11.57 -2.86 -6.02
CA PRO A 318 -11.82 -3.76 -4.90
C PRO A 318 -10.77 -3.65 -3.80
N PHE A 319 -11.23 -3.45 -2.57
CA PHE A 319 -10.42 -3.49 -1.36
C PHE A 319 -11.03 -4.50 -0.38
N LEU A 320 -10.20 -5.32 0.24
CA LEU A 320 -10.59 -6.26 1.27
C LEU A 320 -9.77 -5.99 2.53
N HIS A 321 -10.45 -5.69 3.63
CA HIS A 321 -9.87 -5.69 4.97
C HIS A 321 -10.13 -7.03 5.61
N VAL A 322 -9.09 -7.74 6.02
CA VAL A 322 -9.20 -9.10 6.55
C VAL A 322 -8.45 -9.23 7.86
N GLU A 323 -9.19 -9.55 8.90
CA GLU A 323 -8.66 -9.77 10.24
C GLU A 323 -8.55 -11.26 10.53
N HIS A 324 -7.42 -11.71 11.07
CA HIS A 324 -7.19 -13.09 11.45
C HIS A 324 -6.96 -13.18 12.96
N ASN A 325 -7.59 -14.14 13.63
CA ASN A 325 -7.37 -14.34 15.05
C ASN A 325 -5.94 -14.83 15.34
N ARG A 326 -5.53 -14.75 16.59
CA ARG A 326 -4.17 -15.14 17.01
C ARG A 326 -3.87 -16.60 16.72
N ARG A 327 -4.84 -17.48 16.94
CA ARG A 327 -4.71 -18.91 16.69
C ARG A 327 -4.35 -19.24 15.24
N ILE A 328 -4.96 -18.56 14.25
CA ILE A 328 -4.60 -18.76 12.82
C ILE A 328 -3.15 -18.36 12.59
N ARG A 329 -2.71 -17.26 13.16
CA ARG A 329 -1.38 -16.71 12.91
C ARG A 329 -0.25 -17.49 13.60
N ASP A 330 -0.55 -18.15 14.71
CA ASP A 330 0.43 -18.94 15.48
C ASP A 330 0.53 -20.42 15.03
N ASP A 331 -0.48 -20.94 14.32
CA ASP A 331 -0.51 -22.31 13.82
C ASP A 331 -0.23 -22.32 12.31
N ASP A 332 0.90 -22.89 11.90
CA ASP A 332 1.32 -22.90 10.49
C ASP A 332 0.34 -23.65 9.58
N ALA A 333 -0.39 -24.65 10.07
CA ALA A 333 -1.39 -25.38 9.28
C ALA A 333 -2.65 -24.51 9.07
N LEU A 334 -3.07 -23.75 10.08
CA LEU A 334 -4.19 -22.81 9.98
C LEU A 334 -3.80 -21.60 9.11
N LEU A 335 -2.59 -21.09 9.28
CA LEU A 335 -2.04 -20.02 8.44
C LEU A 335 -2.02 -20.43 6.97
N ALA A 336 -1.57 -21.66 6.65
CA ALA A 336 -1.60 -22.19 5.30
C ALA A 336 -3.03 -22.30 4.74
N LYS A 337 -4.04 -22.61 5.58
CA LYS A 337 -5.46 -22.58 5.18
C LYS A 337 -5.91 -21.16 4.84
N ALA A 338 -5.55 -20.19 5.67
CA ALA A 338 -5.87 -18.79 5.42
C ALA A 338 -5.23 -18.30 4.11
N VAL A 339 -3.95 -18.61 3.89
CA VAL A 339 -3.24 -18.27 2.64
C VAL A 339 -3.93 -18.89 1.41
N ARG A 340 -4.40 -20.15 1.49
CA ARG A 340 -5.14 -20.76 0.36
C ARG A 340 -6.43 -20.03 0.04
N ALA A 341 -7.18 -19.59 1.04
CA ALA A 341 -8.40 -18.83 0.83
C ALA A 341 -8.10 -17.45 0.17
N LEU A 342 -7.08 -16.75 0.66
CA LEU A 342 -6.62 -15.49 0.07
C LEU A 342 -6.16 -15.68 -1.39
N ALA A 343 -5.41 -16.75 -1.66
CA ALA A 343 -4.88 -17.06 -2.99
C ALA A 343 -5.98 -17.36 -4.01
N GLU A 344 -7.13 -17.90 -3.59
CA GLU A 344 -8.27 -18.14 -4.48
C GLU A 344 -8.81 -16.82 -5.05
N VAL A 345 -8.94 -15.77 -4.23
CA VAL A 345 -9.43 -14.47 -4.66
C VAL A 345 -8.36 -13.71 -5.45
N ALA A 346 -7.13 -13.63 -4.96
CA ALA A 346 -6.04 -12.96 -5.64
C ALA A 346 -5.74 -13.61 -7.03
N GLY A 347 -5.86 -14.94 -7.13
CA GLY A 347 -5.70 -15.66 -8.40
C GLY A 347 -6.76 -15.28 -9.44
N ARG A 348 -8.00 -14.97 -9.02
CA ARG A 348 -9.05 -14.47 -9.94
C ARG A 348 -8.72 -13.08 -10.47
N TRP A 349 -8.26 -12.18 -9.62
CA TRP A 349 -7.77 -10.87 -10.04
C TRP A 349 -6.60 -11.00 -11.03
N GLY A 350 -5.71 -11.98 -10.80
CA GLY A 350 -4.60 -12.32 -11.69
C GLY A 350 -5.02 -12.73 -13.10
N THR A 351 -6.21 -13.34 -13.25
CA THR A 351 -6.73 -13.83 -14.54
C THR A 351 -7.74 -12.88 -15.20
N GLY A 352 -8.04 -11.72 -14.61
CA GLY A 352 -9.04 -10.78 -15.10
C GLY A 352 -10.50 -11.29 -15.00
N ARG A 353 -10.75 -12.27 -14.15
CA ARG A 353 -12.06 -12.88 -13.88
C ARG A 353 -12.64 -12.40 -12.55
N GLY A 354 -12.34 -11.15 -12.19
CA GLY A 354 -12.79 -10.52 -10.95
C GLY A 354 -14.26 -10.17 -10.92
#